data_1f63710c0972d18b7850e228729a8412
#
_entry.id   1f63710c0972d18b7850e228729a8412
#
_cell.length_a   1.000
_cell.length_b   1.000
_cell.length_c   1.000
_cell.angle_alpha   90.00
_cell.angle_beta   90.00
_cell.angle_gamma   90.00
#
_symmetry.space_group_name_H-M   'P 1'
#
loop_
_entity.id
_entity.type
_entity.pdbx_description
1 polymer ?
#
loop_
_entity_poly.entity_id
_entity_poly.type
_entity_poly.pdbx_seq_one_letter_code
_entity_poly.pdbx_strand_id
1 'polypeptide(L)'
;GNFGLEISPERLVEIMLELQDQGANNINLVTATHYAHLLPAAIAAARARGLSIPIVYNTSGYERASAVAALGDLVDVWLTDFKYADAGLAQSLSHIKDYPRVAVSGLAQMAREIERRGGELVDEDGLMKRGMIVRHLVLPGHADDSCRVLDLVWQTVGDVPISVMNQYTPNALMREQGGDLARAVTRDEYERVLDHADDLGFTTMFWQEGGAVDESFTPAFDTTGVLTSAK
;
A
#
# COMPACT_ATOMS: atom_id res chain seq x y z
N GLY A 1 -3.68 -11.09 -19.43
CA GLY A 1 -2.54 -11.92 -19.86
C GLY A 1 -2.08 -12.79 -18.70
N ASN A 2 -1.75 -14.05 -18.97
CA ASN A 2 -1.17 -14.97 -17.99
C ASN A 2 0.31 -14.60 -17.81
N PHE A 3 0.57 -13.60 -16.96
CA PHE A 3 1.92 -13.30 -16.51
C PHE A 3 2.08 -13.90 -15.11
N GLY A 4 2.92 -14.91 -14.98
CA GLY A 4 3.22 -15.56 -13.72
C GLY A 4 3.34 -17.06 -13.86
N LEU A 5 4.02 -17.68 -12.89
CA LEU A 5 4.14 -19.13 -12.76
C LEU A 5 3.36 -19.54 -11.52
N GLU A 6 2.61 -20.63 -11.64
CA GLU A 6 2.00 -21.27 -10.49
C GLU A 6 3.08 -21.91 -9.62
N ILE A 7 3.08 -21.60 -8.35
CA ILE A 7 3.99 -22.18 -7.37
C ILE A 7 3.21 -22.88 -6.26
N SER A 8 3.83 -23.87 -5.63
CA SER A 8 3.25 -24.52 -4.46
C SER A 8 3.37 -23.64 -3.21
N PRO A 9 2.54 -23.86 -2.18
CA PRO A 9 2.69 -23.19 -0.89
C PRO A 9 4.08 -23.39 -0.27
N GLU A 10 4.68 -24.57 -0.43
CA GLU A 10 6.03 -24.87 0.02
C GLU A 10 7.06 -23.99 -0.69
N ARG A 11 6.90 -23.79 -2.00
CA ARG A 11 7.81 -22.93 -2.78
C ARG A 11 7.68 -21.46 -2.33
N LEU A 12 6.47 -20.99 -2.00
CA LEU A 12 6.28 -19.64 -1.45
C LEU A 12 7.05 -19.47 -0.12
N VAL A 13 7.00 -20.47 0.75
CA VAL A 13 7.77 -20.47 2.02
C VAL A 13 9.27 -20.41 1.75
N GLU A 14 9.77 -21.19 0.80
CA GLU A 14 11.19 -21.17 0.42
C GLU A 14 11.61 -19.79 -0.11
N ILE A 15 10.81 -19.17 -0.98
CA ILE A 15 11.07 -17.83 -1.51
C ILE A 15 11.18 -16.80 -0.39
N MET A 16 10.28 -16.83 0.60
CA MET A 16 10.33 -15.91 1.74
C MET A 16 11.65 -16.05 2.53
N LEU A 17 12.11 -17.29 2.74
CA LEU A 17 13.37 -17.57 3.44
C LEU A 17 14.59 -17.19 2.59
N GLU A 18 14.58 -17.49 1.30
CA GLU A 18 15.63 -17.11 0.36
C GLU A 18 15.80 -15.58 0.30
N LEU A 19 14.69 -14.81 0.29
CA LEU A 19 14.73 -13.35 0.33
C LEU A 19 15.35 -12.84 1.64
N GLN A 20 14.98 -13.43 2.77
CA GLN A 20 15.61 -13.11 4.05
C GLN A 20 17.11 -13.41 4.03
N ASP A 21 17.53 -14.56 3.52
CA ASP A 21 18.95 -14.96 3.42
C ASP A 21 19.76 -14.04 2.48
N GLN A 22 19.10 -13.44 1.50
CA GLN A 22 19.66 -12.41 0.61
C GLN A 22 19.72 -11.02 1.26
N GLY A 23 19.25 -10.86 2.50
CA GLY A 23 19.29 -9.61 3.24
C GLY A 23 18.12 -8.66 2.98
N ALA A 24 16.96 -9.18 2.51
CA ALA A 24 15.76 -8.36 2.41
C ALA A 24 15.30 -7.87 3.79
N ASN A 25 14.87 -6.61 3.87
CA ASN A 25 14.39 -6.00 5.11
C ASN A 25 12.96 -6.43 5.48
N ASN A 26 12.19 -6.92 4.53
CA ASN A 26 10.82 -7.38 4.71
C ASN A 26 10.38 -8.30 3.57
N ILE A 27 9.24 -8.97 3.76
CA ILE A 27 8.50 -9.65 2.69
C ILE A 27 7.31 -8.77 2.31
N ASN A 28 7.34 -8.17 1.12
CA ASN A 28 6.29 -7.28 0.64
C ASN A 28 5.28 -8.07 -0.23
N LEU A 29 4.08 -8.28 0.33
CA LEU A 29 2.96 -8.96 -0.33
C LEU A 29 2.12 -7.94 -1.11
N VAL A 30 2.46 -7.74 -2.38
CA VAL A 30 1.81 -6.73 -3.23
C VAL A 30 0.50 -7.29 -3.81
N THR A 31 -0.62 -6.61 -3.54
CA THR A 31 -1.96 -6.95 -4.08
C THR A 31 -2.37 -8.40 -3.80
N ALA A 32 -2.01 -8.89 -2.62
CA ALA A 32 -2.19 -10.30 -2.25
C ALA A 32 -3.62 -10.68 -1.84
N THR A 33 -4.59 -9.76 -1.93
CA THR A 33 -6.00 -9.92 -1.53
C THR A 33 -6.64 -11.17 -2.12
N HIS A 34 -6.35 -11.49 -3.38
CA HIS A 34 -6.89 -12.69 -4.05
C HIS A 34 -6.40 -14.01 -3.43
N TYR A 35 -5.26 -13.98 -2.76
CA TYR A 35 -4.62 -15.14 -2.13
C TYR A 35 -4.69 -15.10 -0.61
N ALA A 36 -5.45 -14.16 -0.02
CA ALA A 36 -5.52 -13.94 1.44
C ALA A 36 -5.86 -15.21 2.22
N HIS A 37 -6.63 -16.13 1.64
CA HIS A 37 -7.00 -17.42 2.25
C HIS A 37 -5.84 -18.44 2.32
N LEU A 38 -4.80 -18.30 1.49
CA LEU A 38 -3.61 -19.16 1.46
C LEU A 38 -2.45 -18.61 2.31
N LEU A 39 -2.40 -17.30 2.50
CA LEU A 39 -1.29 -16.64 3.19
C LEU A 39 -1.08 -17.10 4.64
N PRO A 40 -2.13 -17.30 5.48
CA PRO A 40 -1.93 -17.69 6.87
C PRO A 40 -1.07 -18.95 7.05
N ALA A 41 -1.36 -19.99 6.28
CA ALA A 41 -0.61 -21.24 6.36
C ALA A 41 0.84 -21.08 5.89
N ALA A 42 1.07 -20.35 4.79
CA ALA A 42 2.39 -20.13 4.26
C ALA A 42 3.25 -19.26 5.20
N ILE A 43 2.70 -18.18 5.73
CA ILE A 43 3.42 -17.31 6.68
C ILE A 43 3.74 -18.04 7.96
N ALA A 44 2.79 -18.79 8.53
CA ALA A 44 3.02 -19.59 9.73
C ALA A 44 4.13 -20.63 9.50
N ALA A 45 4.13 -21.32 8.35
CA ALA A 45 5.16 -22.28 7.99
C ALA A 45 6.53 -21.61 7.80
N ALA A 46 6.59 -20.44 7.18
CA ALA A 46 7.82 -19.66 7.03
C ALA A 46 8.38 -19.22 8.40
N ARG A 47 7.51 -18.72 9.29
CA ARG A 47 7.89 -18.35 10.67
C ARG A 47 8.43 -19.54 11.45
N ALA A 48 7.79 -20.72 11.35
CA ALA A 48 8.25 -21.96 12.00
C ALA A 48 9.63 -22.42 11.46
N ARG A 49 10.00 -22.02 10.25
CA ARG A 49 11.31 -22.31 9.63
C ARG A 49 12.34 -21.17 9.81
N GLY A 50 12.01 -20.16 10.60
CA GLY A 50 12.96 -19.09 10.97
C GLY A 50 12.80 -17.77 10.22
N LEU A 51 11.71 -17.53 9.51
CA LEU A 51 11.43 -16.20 8.95
C LEU A 51 11.23 -15.20 10.10
N SER A 52 12.11 -14.20 10.19
CA SER A 52 12.13 -13.19 11.25
C SER A 52 11.87 -11.77 10.76
N ILE A 53 12.08 -11.49 9.47
CA ILE A 53 11.79 -10.18 8.88
C ILE A 53 10.28 -9.89 8.79
N PRO A 54 9.87 -8.61 8.82
CA PRO A 54 8.47 -8.23 8.77
C PRO A 54 7.73 -8.69 7.51
N ILE A 55 6.47 -9.03 7.67
CA ILE A 55 5.52 -9.19 6.55
C ILE A 55 4.82 -7.85 6.32
N VAL A 56 5.01 -7.27 5.16
CA VAL A 56 4.33 -6.06 4.68
C VAL A 56 3.16 -6.46 3.79
N TYR A 57 1.96 -6.00 4.10
CA TYR A 57 0.78 -6.21 3.26
C TYR A 57 0.47 -4.92 2.49
N ASN A 58 0.82 -4.92 1.20
CA ASN A 58 0.68 -3.78 0.31
C ASN A 58 -0.65 -3.90 -0.44
N THR A 59 -1.60 -3.04 -0.10
CA THR A 59 -2.99 -3.14 -0.56
C THR A 59 -3.52 -1.84 -1.14
N SER A 60 -4.51 -1.96 -2.03
CA SER A 60 -5.24 -0.83 -2.60
C SER A 60 -6.16 -0.11 -1.60
N GLY A 61 -6.23 -0.57 -0.36
CA GLY A 61 -7.12 -0.05 0.68
C GLY A 61 -8.57 -0.55 0.60
N TYR A 62 -8.96 -1.23 -0.48
CA TYR A 62 -10.32 -1.79 -0.59
C TYR A 62 -10.40 -3.16 0.07
N GLU A 63 -10.22 -3.18 1.40
CA GLU A 63 -10.21 -4.40 2.21
C GLU A 63 -11.40 -4.44 3.19
N ARG A 64 -12.06 -5.58 3.27
CA ARG A 64 -13.08 -5.79 4.31
C ARG A 64 -12.42 -5.88 5.68
N ALA A 65 -12.99 -5.21 6.68
CA ALA A 65 -12.47 -5.27 8.06
C ALA A 65 -12.31 -6.72 8.58
N SER A 66 -13.21 -7.65 8.19
CA SER A 66 -13.08 -9.07 8.57
C SER A 66 -11.87 -9.75 7.93
N ALA A 67 -11.49 -9.36 6.69
CA ALA A 67 -10.31 -9.90 6.04
C ALA A 67 -9.03 -9.36 6.69
N VAL A 68 -9.02 -8.07 7.04
CA VAL A 68 -7.93 -7.45 7.81
C VAL A 68 -7.76 -8.15 9.16
N ALA A 69 -8.85 -8.36 9.90
CA ALA A 69 -8.82 -9.05 11.19
C ALA A 69 -8.28 -10.50 11.08
N ALA A 70 -8.62 -11.21 10.00
CA ALA A 70 -8.12 -12.57 9.78
C ALA A 70 -6.61 -12.64 9.52
N LEU A 71 -6.01 -11.54 9.06
CA LEU A 71 -4.57 -11.42 8.79
C LEU A 71 -3.80 -10.71 9.90
N GLY A 72 -4.49 -10.14 10.91
CA GLY A 72 -3.93 -9.23 11.90
C GLY A 72 -2.74 -9.78 12.68
N ASP A 73 -2.70 -11.08 12.98
CA ASP A 73 -1.57 -11.71 13.67
C ASP A 73 -0.37 -12.03 12.77
N LEU A 74 -0.56 -11.97 11.46
CA LEU A 74 0.42 -12.41 10.47
C LEU A 74 1.12 -11.24 9.76
N VAL A 75 0.40 -10.13 9.61
CA VAL A 75 0.89 -8.92 8.96
C VAL A 75 1.54 -8.03 10.00
N ASP A 76 2.78 -7.65 9.77
CA ASP A 76 3.50 -6.76 10.65
C ASP A 76 3.33 -5.29 10.25
N VAL A 77 3.37 -5.00 8.96
CA VAL A 77 3.22 -3.64 8.44
C VAL A 77 2.11 -3.59 7.39
N TRP A 78 1.15 -2.71 7.61
CA TRP A 78 0.11 -2.40 6.64
C TRP A 78 0.56 -1.22 5.76
N LEU A 79 0.82 -1.49 4.49
CA LEU A 79 1.11 -0.47 3.50
C LEU A 79 -0.13 -0.30 2.62
N THR A 80 -1.00 0.63 3.00
CA THR A 80 -2.34 0.74 2.41
C THR A 80 -2.51 2.03 1.62
N ASP A 81 -3.10 1.93 0.43
CA ASP A 81 -3.56 3.12 -0.27
C ASP A 81 -4.87 3.64 0.33
N PHE A 82 -5.08 4.94 0.28
CA PHE A 82 -6.39 5.57 0.42
C PHE A 82 -6.61 6.48 -0.80
N LYS A 83 -7.41 6.00 -1.76
CA LYS A 83 -7.42 6.57 -3.11
C LYS A 83 -8.41 7.73 -3.29
N TYR A 84 -9.62 7.63 -2.72
CA TYR A 84 -10.71 8.56 -2.95
C TYR A 84 -11.53 8.77 -1.68
N ALA A 85 -11.93 10.02 -1.42
CA ALA A 85 -12.95 10.36 -0.44
C ALA A 85 -14.33 10.49 -1.09
N ASP A 86 -14.40 10.85 -2.38
CA ASP A 86 -15.64 11.01 -3.12
C ASP A 86 -16.08 9.69 -3.78
N ALA A 87 -17.31 9.28 -3.50
CA ALA A 87 -17.89 8.05 -4.06
C ALA A 87 -18.16 8.13 -5.57
N GLY A 88 -18.41 9.34 -6.09
CA GLY A 88 -18.60 9.56 -7.54
C GLY A 88 -17.27 9.43 -8.27
N LEU A 89 -16.19 10.01 -7.72
CA LEU A 89 -14.86 9.88 -8.26
C LEU A 89 -14.39 8.42 -8.23
N ALA A 90 -14.61 7.72 -7.11
CA ALA A 90 -14.31 6.30 -6.98
C ALA A 90 -15.07 5.43 -8.01
N GLN A 91 -16.34 5.75 -8.24
CA GLN A 91 -17.17 5.07 -9.27
C GLN A 91 -16.64 5.34 -10.67
N SER A 92 -16.25 6.58 -10.98
CA SER A 92 -15.81 6.95 -12.32
C SER A 92 -14.45 6.36 -12.69
N LEU A 93 -13.50 6.33 -11.72
CA LEU A 93 -12.11 5.93 -11.98
C LEU A 93 -11.83 4.46 -11.69
N SER A 94 -12.52 3.87 -10.72
CA SER A 94 -12.27 2.48 -10.28
C SER A 94 -13.50 1.58 -10.34
N HIS A 95 -14.65 2.09 -10.77
CA HIS A 95 -15.94 1.38 -10.81
C HIS A 95 -16.41 0.83 -9.45
N ILE A 96 -15.98 1.46 -8.36
CA ILE A 96 -16.24 1.03 -6.97
C ILE A 96 -16.79 2.20 -6.17
N LYS A 97 -18.13 2.33 -6.16
CA LYS A 97 -18.81 3.46 -5.51
C LYS A 97 -18.63 3.50 -3.99
N ASP A 98 -18.50 2.35 -3.35
CA ASP A 98 -18.39 2.25 -1.89
C ASP A 98 -16.95 2.23 -1.37
N TYR A 99 -15.98 2.57 -2.24
CA TYR A 99 -14.56 2.59 -1.88
C TYR A 99 -14.29 3.39 -0.59
N PRO A 100 -14.74 4.65 -0.43
CA PRO A 100 -14.40 5.44 0.75
C PRO A 100 -14.88 4.77 2.06
N ARG A 101 -16.09 4.23 2.05
CA ARG A 101 -16.67 3.55 3.22
C ARG A 101 -15.89 2.29 3.59
N VAL A 102 -15.51 1.49 2.60
CA VAL A 102 -14.75 0.25 2.81
C VAL A 102 -13.34 0.57 3.27
N ALA A 103 -12.69 1.57 2.65
CA ALA A 103 -11.34 2.00 3.00
C ALA A 103 -11.26 2.51 4.45
N VAL A 104 -12.20 3.36 4.88
CA VAL A 104 -12.29 3.82 6.29
C VAL A 104 -12.43 2.62 7.25
N SER A 105 -13.32 1.68 6.93
CA SER A 105 -13.54 0.51 7.80
C SER A 105 -12.31 -0.42 7.86
N GLY A 106 -11.65 -0.63 6.72
CA GLY A 106 -10.40 -1.40 6.63
C GLY A 106 -9.27 -0.73 7.41
N LEU A 107 -9.07 0.58 7.20
CA LEU A 107 -8.05 1.37 7.88
C LEU A 107 -8.22 1.33 9.40
N ALA A 108 -9.44 1.55 9.90
CA ALA A 108 -9.76 1.46 11.31
C ALA A 108 -9.48 0.05 11.89
N GLN A 109 -9.68 -1.01 11.11
CA GLN A 109 -9.35 -2.36 11.56
C GLN A 109 -7.84 -2.60 11.57
N MET A 110 -7.08 -2.10 10.58
CA MET A 110 -5.61 -2.19 10.57
C MET A 110 -5.02 -1.53 11.81
N ALA A 111 -5.49 -0.32 12.18
CA ALA A 111 -5.07 0.35 13.40
C ALA A 111 -5.36 -0.48 14.67
N ARG A 112 -6.57 -1.08 14.77
CA ARG A 112 -6.90 -1.97 15.90
C ARG A 112 -5.97 -3.17 16.01
N GLU A 113 -5.58 -3.77 14.88
CA GLU A 113 -4.66 -4.91 14.89
C GLU A 113 -3.25 -4.51 15.35
N ILE A 114 -2.79 -3.33 14.93
CA ILE A 114 -1.50 -2.78 15.40
C ILE A 114 -1.54 -2.53 16.90
N GLU A 115 -2.58 -1.86 17.39
CA GLU A 115 -2.76 -1.54 18.82
C GLU A 115 -2.84 -2.81 19.69
N ARG A 116 -3.62 -3.80 19.25
CA ARG A 116 -3.75 -5.09 19.92
C ARG A 116 -2.41 -5.81 20.09
N ARG A 117 -1.47 -5.58 19.19
CA ARG A 117 -0.11 -6.14 19.21
C ARG A 117 0.92 -5.25 19.92
N GLY A 118 0.49 -4.16 20.57
CA GLY A 118 1.35 -3.26 21.37
C GLY A 118 1.84 -2.01 20.62
N GLY A 119 1.10 -1.58 19.58
CA GLY A 119 1.36 -0.34 18.86
C GLY A 119 2.46 -0.44 17.80
N GLU A 120 2.84 0.71 17.26
CA GLU A 120 3.93 0.84 16.30
C GLU A 120 5.27 0.42 16.90
N LEU A 121 6.13 -0.16 16.09
CA LEU A 121 7.50 -0.54 16.45
C LEU A 121 8.45 -0.18 15.30
N VAL A 122 9.42 0.67 15.60
CA VAL A 122 10.53 1.03 14.73
C VAL A 122 11.82 0.61 15.40
N ASP A 123 12.76 0.04 14.66
CA ASP A 123 14.05 -0.35 15.22
C ASP A 123 15.06 0.82 15.31
N GLU A 124 16.26 0.54 15.81
CA GLU A 124 17.32 1.53 15.98
C GLU A 124 17.82 2.13 14.65
N ASP A 125 17.63 1.41 13.53
CA ASP A 125 17.99 1.86 12.18
C ASP A 125 16.87 2.65 11.51
N GLY A 126 15.74 2.88 12.19
CA GLY A 126 14.57 3.60 11.66
C GLY A 126 13.67 2.74 10.77
N LEU A 127 13.85 1.42 10.75
CA LEU A 127 13.01 0.52 9.96
C LEU A 127 11.76 0.12 10.75
N MET A 128 10.58 0.32 10.14
CA MET A 128 9.32 -0.11 10.73
C MET A 128 9.23 -1.63 10.79
N LYS A 129 9.09 -2.16 11.99
CA LYS A 129 8.91 -3.61 12.27
C LYS A 129 7.46 -3.97 12.51
N ARG A 130 6.64 -3.02 12.94
CA ARG A 130 5.20 -3.13 13.05
C ARG A 130 4.59 -1.75 12.94
N GLY A 131 3.52 -1.63 12.17
CA GLY A 131 2.86 -0.34 12.01
C GLY A 131 2.01 -0.26 10.76
N MET A 132 1.74 0.98 10.36
CA MET A 132 0.97 1.29 9.16
C MET A 132 1.57 2.50 8.46
N ILE A 133 1.58 2.44 7.13
CA ILE A 133 1.86 3.60 6.28
C ILE A 133 0.67 3.76 5.33
N VAL A 134 0.06 4.93 5.33
CA VAL A 134 -1.01 5.25 4.39
C VAL A 134 -0.41 5.96 3.18
N ARG A 135 -0.78 5.53 1.97
CA ARG A 135 -0.35 6.18 0.73
C ARG A 135 -1.53 6.83 0.04
N HIS A 136 -1.33 8.02 -0.45
CA HIS A 136 -2.30 8.74 -1.26
C HIS A 136 -1.64 9.29 -2.52
N LEU A 137 -2.22 8.99 -3.69
CA LEU A 137 -1.81 9.56 -4.97
C LEU A 137 -2.71 10.75 -5.30
N VAL A 138 -2.12 11.94 -5.34
CA VAL A 138 -2.82 13.15 -5.77
C VAL A 138 -3.14 13.04 -7.25
N LEU A 139 -4.40 13.30 -7.61
CA LEU A 139 -4.85 13.30 -8.99
C LEU A 139 -5.04 14.74 -9.49
N PRO A 140 -4.65 15.06 -10.73
CA PRO A 140 -4.80 16.40 -11.29
C PRO A 140 -6.29 16.78 -11.37
N GLY A 141 -6.62 18.01 -10.97
CA GLY A 141 -8.00 18.52 -10.87
C GLY A 141 -8.78 18.04 -9.64
N HIS A 142 -8.18 17.21 -8.77
CA HIS A 142 -8.86 16.59 -7.63
C HIS A 142 -8.16 16.85 -6.28
N ALA A 143 -7.42 17.95 -6.13
CA ALA A 143 -6.77 18.30 -4.87
C ALA A 143 -7.77 18.43 -3.70
N ASP A 144 -9.00 18.88 -3.94
CA ASP A 144 -10.06 18.92 -2.92
C ASP A 144 -10.45 17.53 -2.41
N ASP A 145 -10.45 16.53 -3.28
CA ASP A 145 -10.69 15.14 -2.85
C ASP A 145 -9.51 14.60 -2.06
N SER A 146 -8.28 14.94 -2.47
CA SER A 146 -7.06 14.60 -1.73
C SER A 146 -7.07 15.17 -0.32
N CYS A 147 -7.43 16.43 -0.13
CA CYS A 147 -7.59 17.02 1.21
C CYS A 147 -8.64 16.24 2.04
N ARG A 148 -9.79 15.90 1.45
CA ARG A 148 -10.81 15.09 2.16
C ARG A 148 -10.32 13.68 2.48
N VAL A 149 -9.46 13.09 1.65
CA VAL A 149 -8.80 11.80 1.97
C VAL A 149 -7.95 11.95 3.23
N LEU A 150 -7.13 13.01 3.32
CA LEU A 150 -6.31 13.29 4.50
C LEU A 150 -7.17 13.50 5.75
N ASP A 151 -8.29 14.25 5.64
CA ASP A 151 -9.26 14.42 6.73
C ASP A 151 -9.80 13.07 7.22
N LEU A 152 -10.19 12.18 6.30
CA LEU A 152 -10.72 10.86 6.64
C LEU A 152 -9.67 9.98 7.31
N VAL A 153 -8.42 10.01 6.83
CA VAL A 153 -7.32 9.28 7.46
C VAL A 153 -7.09 9.79 8.87
N TRP A 154 -6.96 11.11 9.04
CA TRP A 154 -6.73 11.73 10.34
C TRP A 154 -7.86 11.43 11.35
N GLN A 155 -9.12 11.56 10.93
CA GLN A 155 -10.29 11.26 11.76
C GLN A 155 -10.39 9.77 12.13
N THR A 156 -9.87 8.89 11.29
CA THR A 156 -10.00 7.43 11.48
C THR A 156 -8.90 6.86 12.36
N VAL A 157 -7.66 7.31 12.18
CA VAL A 157 -6.47 6.70 12.79
C VAL A 157 -5.50 7.70 13.45
N GLY A 158 -5.74 9.00 13.31
CA GLY A 158 -4.89 10.05 13.86
C GLY A 158 -3.57 10.20 13.09
N ASP A 159 -2.52 10.56 13.84
CA ASP A 159 -1.17 10.74 13.30
C ASP A 159 -0.53 9.39 12.98
N VAL A 160 -0.46 9.07 11.70
CA VAL A 160 0.23 7.88 11.15
C VAL A 160 1.16 8.32 10.03
N PRO A 161 2.27 7.60 9.77
CA PRO A 161 3.08 7.86 8.60
C PRO A 161 2.24 7.87 7.32
N ILE A 162 2.33 8.99 6.58
CA ILE A 162 1.59 9.17 5.33
C ILE A 162 2.54 9.45 4.16
N SER A 163 2.29 8.81 3.02
CA SER A 163 3.02 9.08 1.78
C SER A 163 2.08 9.76 0.79
N VAL A 164 2.31 11.04 0.54
CA VAL A 164 1.59 11.83 -0.45
C VAL A 164 2.40 11.82 -1.75
N MET A 165 1.83 11.23 -2.80
CA MET A 165 2.52 10.99 -4.07
C MET A 165 1.97 11.90 -5.16
N ASN A 166 2.85 12.45 -6.02
CA ASN A 166 2.48 13.28 -7.17
C ASN A 166 2.79 12.62 -8.52
N GLN A 167 3.18 11.35 -8.51
CA GLN A 167 3.67 10.63 -9.69
C GLN A 167 2.55 10.11 -10.61
N TYR A 168 1.43 10.83 -10.69
CA TYR A 168 0.38 10.48 -11.65
C TYR A 168 0.88 10.71 -13.09
N THR A 169 0.82 9.64 -13.89
CA THR A 169 1.15 9.70 -15.32
C THR A 169 -0.10 9.33 -16.14
N PRO A 170 -0.63 10.25 -16.96
CA PRO A 170 -1.80 9.94 -17.79
C PRO A 170 -1.45 8.85 -18.81
N ASN A 171 -2.29 7.83 -18.89
CA ASN A 171 -2.20 6.81 -19.94
C ASN A 171 -2.73 7.35 -21.30
N ALA A 172 -2.56 6.58 -22.38
CA ALA A 172 -2.98 6.98 -23.72
C ALA A 172 -4.48 7.31 -23.78
N LEU A 173 -5.34 6.51 -23.12
CA LEU A 173 -6.78 6.73 -23.09
C LEU A 173 -7.16 8.05 -22.42
N MET A 174 -6.54 8.36 -21.28
CA MET A 174 -6.78 9.64 -20.58
C MET A 174 -6.34 10.84 -21.42
N ARG A 175 -5.23 10.74 -22.13
CA ARG A 175 -4.77 11.80 -23.04
C ARG A 175 -5.74 12.03 -24.21
N GLU A 176 -6.32 10.97 -24.76
CA GLU A 176 -7.32 11.06 -25.83
C GLU A 176 -8.64 11.65 -25.35
N GLN A 177 -9.08 11.30 -24.14
CA GLN A 177 -10.32 11.81 -23.56
C GLN A 177 -10.21 13.28 -23.13
N GLY A 178 -9.00 13.78 -22.86
CA GLY A 178 -8.80 15.12 -22.37
C GLY A 178 -9.24 15.33 -20.92
N GLY A 179 -9.35 16.60 -20.52
CA GLY A 179 -9.72 16.97 -19.14
C GLY A 179 -8.54 16.91 -18.18
N ASP A 180 -8.83 16.98 -16.88
CA ASP A 180 -7.78 17.10 -15.87
C ASP A 180 -6.87 15.87 -15.83
N LEU A 181 -7.40 14.68 -16.00
CA LEU A 181 -6.62 13.44 -15.98
C LEU A 181 -5.73 13.23 -17.22
N ALA A 182 -5.79 14.13 -18.21
CA ALA A 182 -4.90 14.11 -19.37
C ALA A 182 -3.54 14.79 -19.13
N ARG A 183 -3.34 15.41 -17.99
CA ARG A 183 -2.11 16.11 -17.58
C ARG A 183 -1.52 15.52 -16.29
N ALA A 184 -0.32 15.92 -15.97
CA ALA A 184 0.26 15.67 -14.65
C ALA A 184 -0.37 16.60 -13.58
N VAL A 185 -0.18 16.28 -12.34
CA VAL A 185 -0.49 17.14 -11.18
C VAL A 185 0.36 18.39 -11.27
N THR A 186 -0.23 19.56 -11.06
CA THR A 186 0.53 20.80 -10.98
C THR A 186 1.20 20.94 -9.62
N ARG A 187 2.23 21.80 -9.57
CA ARG A 187 2.91 22.10 -8.31
C ARG A 187 1.94 22.67 -7.27
N ASP A 188 1.10 23.64 -7.67
CA ASP A 188 0.14 24.28 -6.75
C ASP A 188 -0.89 23.30 -6.21
N GLU A 189 -1.38 22.34 -7.04
CA GLU A 189 -2.28 21.27 -6.59
C GLU A 189 -1.60 20.39 -5.54
N TYR A 190 -0.34 20.04 -5.77
CA TYR A 190 0.41 19.17 -4.87
C TYR A 190 0.77 19.88 -3.56
N GLU A 191 1.33 21.10 -3.64
CA GLU A 191 1.68 21.91 -2.47
C GLU A 191 0.45 22.13 -1.57
N ARG A 192 -0.71 22.44 -2.15
CA ARG A 192 -1.96 22.59 -1.41
C ARG A 192 -2.32 21.34 -0.58
N VAL A 193 -2.08 20.14 -1.12
CA VAL A 193 -2.36 18.89 -0.40
C VAL A 193 -1.33 18.66 0.71
N LEU A 194 -0.07 19.00 0.48
CA LEU A 194 0.98 18.92 1.49
C LEU A 194 0.73 19.90 2.65
N ASP A 195 0.39 21.16 2.33
CA ASP A 195 0.04 22.17 3.33
C ASP A 195 -1.15 21.71 4.19
N HIS A 196 -2.18 21.11 3.57
CA HIS A 196 -3.32 20.56 4.31
C HIS A 196 -2.91 19.39 5.23
N ALA A 197 -1.99 18.53 4.82
CA ALA A 197 -1.46 17.47 5.68
C ALA A 197 -0.70 18.05 6.90
N ASP A 198 0.10 19.09 6.67
CA ASP A 198 0.82 19.79 7.74
C ASP A 198 -0.16 20.49 8.72
N ASP A 199 -1.16 21.18 8.20
CA ASP A 199 -2.23 21.82 9.00
C ASP A 199 -3.02 20.82 9.84
N LEU A 200 -3.23 19.59 9.38
CA LEU A 200 -3.83 18.50 10.16
C LEU A 200 -2.91 18.00 11.28
N GLY A 201 -1.60 18.16 11.14
CA GLY A 201 -0.62 17.78 12.14
C GLY A 201 0.05 16.42 11.91
N PHE A 202 0.07 15.89 10.68
CA PHE A 202 0.87 14.68 10.37
C PHE A 202 2.35 14.92 10.63
N THR A 203 2.95 14.16 11.55
CA THR A 203 4.35 14.33 11.96
C THR A 203 5.34 13.59 11.09
N THR A 204 4.91 12.50 10.43
CA THR A 204 5.74 11.71 9.52
C THR A 204 5.10 11.71 8.13
N MET A 205 5.65 12.53 7.26
CA MET A 205 5.16 12.68 5.90
C MET A 205 6.27 12.38 4.88
N PHE A 206 6.00 11.47 3.95
CA PHE A 206 6.84 11.19 2.80
C PHE A 206 6.26 11.89 1.58
N TRP A 207 7.06 12.72 0.91
CA TRP A 207 6.70 13.40 -0.32
C TRP A 207 7.80 13.28 -1.37
N GLN A 208 7.51 13.65 -2.59
CA GLN A 208 8.46 13.55 -3.71
C GLN A 208 8.78 14.94 -4.26
N GLU A 209 10.06 15.25 -4.37
CA GLU A 209 10.56 16.40 -5.13
C GLU A 209 10.70 16.00 -6.60
N GLY A 210 9.88 16.62 -7.49
CA GLY A 210 9.94 16.38 -8.94
C GLY A 210 8.99 15.28 -9.44
N GLY A 211 8.11 15.66 -10.36
CA GLY A 211 6.94 14.89 -10.79
C GLY A 211 7.16 13.91 -11.94
N ALA A 212 8.28 13.20 -12.03
CA ALA A 212 8.43 12.16 -13.04
C ALA A 212 8.93 10.87 -12.41
N VAL A 213 8.13 9.82 -12.52
CA VAL A 213 8.60 8.46 -12.28
C VAL A 213 9.39 8.03 -13.49
N ASP A 214 10.68 7.84 -13.32
CA ASP A 214 11.42 6.97 -14.23
C ASP A 214 10.86 5.54 -14.10
N GLU A 215 10.83 4.78 -15.19
CA GLU A 215 10.25 3.43 -15.27
C GLU A 215 10.87 2.41 -14.31
N SER A 216 11.83 2.82 -13.48
CA SER A 216 12.69 1.99 -12.63
C SER A 216 12.01 1.34 -11.43
N PHE A 217 10.79 1.74 -11.06
CA PHE A 217 10.09 1.19 -9.90
C PHE A 217 9.23 -0.04 -10.19
N THR A 218 9.06 -0.39 -11.47
CA THR A 218 8.35 -1.62 -11.84
C THR A 218 9.41 -2.69 -12.14
N PRO A 219 9.54 -3.74 -11.30
CA PRO A 219 10.49 -4.80 -11.58
C PRO A 219 10.13 -5.52 -12.88
N ALA A 220 11.13 -6.00 -13.60
CA ALA A 220 10.90 -6.87 -14.74
C ALA A 220 10.16 -8.13 -14.26
N PHE A 221 8.99 -8.40 -14.85
CA PHE A 221 8.23 -9.63 -14.56
C PHE A 221 8.83 -10.82 -15.35
N ASP A 222 10.10 -11.13 -15.08
CA ASP A 222 10.91 -12.14 -15.79
C ASP A 222 10.99 -13.49 -15.06
N THR A 223 10.20 -13.63 -13.98
CA THR A 223 10.17 -14.83 -13.13
C THR A 223 11.48 -15.12 -12.37
N THR A 224 12.42 -14.18 -12.31
CA THR A 224 13.66 -14.30 -11.53
C THR A 224 13.33 -14.62 -10.07
N GLY A 225 13.99 -15.65 -9.51
CA GLY A 225 13.79 -16.09 -8.12
C GLY A 225 12.53 -16.93 -7.87
N VAL A 226 11.61 -17.08 -8.84
CA VAL A 226 10.39 -17.88 -8.66
C VAL A 226 10.68 -19.38 -8.71
N LEU A 227 11.49 -19.83 -9.67
CA LEU A 227 11.93 -21.22 -9.75
C LEU A 227 13.25 -21.41 -8.99
N THR A 228 13.39 -22.56 -8.34
CA THR A 228 14.69 -22.97 -7.79
C THR A 228 15.70 -23.04 -8.92
N SER A 229 16.86 -22.39 -8.76
CA SER A 229 17.99 -22.63 -9.65
C SER A 229 18.27 -24.14 -9.63
N ALA A 230 18.16 -24.79 -10.78
CA ALA A 230 18.58 -26.17 -10.89
C ALA A 230 20.07 -26.23 -10.48
N LYS A 231 20.35 -27.01 -9.41
CA LYS A 231 21.72 -27.32 -8.99
C LYS A 231 22.41 -28.17 -10.02
#